data_a6f80c4c0cea783d4a302e234392bece
#
_entry.id   a6f80c4c0cea783d4a302e234392bece
#
_cell.length_a   1.000
_cell.length_b   1.000
_cell.length_c   1.000
_cell.angle_alpha   90.00
_cell.angle_beta   90.00
_cell.angle_gamma   90.00
#
_symmetry.space_group_name_H-M   'P 1'
#
loop_
_entity.id
_entity.type
_entity.pdbx_description
1 polymer ?
#
loop_
_entity_poly.entity_id
_entity_poly.type
_entity_poly.pdbx_seq_one_letter_code
_entity_poly.pdbx_strand_id
1 'polypeptide(L)'
;MCIRDSYCKRINIETLNSLKNNIIELIVRKKKYRDRCYNINQLSKELNTNTRYISATFNVIWNTNYNGYVNKYRVLEAKKLLMDLKFSHLSMEDVWIKVGFSNRQSFFKSFKTLMGVSPKQFKLQNQAPSKE
;
A
#
# COMPACT_ATOMS: atom_id res chain seq x y z
N MET A 1 0.88 10.50 -29.37
CA MET A 1 0.14 9.68 -28.42
C MET A 1 0.98 8.51 -27.95
N CYS A 2 1.02 8.24 -26.69
CA CYS A 2 1.82 7.16 -26.20
C CYS A 2 1.05 5.85 -26.21
N ILE A 3 1.78 4.75 -26.14
CA ILE A 3 1.20 3.41 -26.15
C ILE A 3 0.20 3.24 -25.02
N ARG A 4 0.46 3.86 -23.91
CA ARG A 4 -0.39 3.78 -22.74
C ARG A 4 -1.77 4.38 -22.99
N ASP A 5 -1.84 5.53 -23.67
CA ASP A 5 -3.13 6.13 -23.99
C ASP A 5 -3.94 5.23 -24.92
N SER A 6 -3.25 4.67 -25.90
CA SER A 6 -3.89 3.75 -26.83
C SER A 6 -4.43 2.52 -26.12
N TYR A 7 -3.64 2.01 -25.18
CA TYR A 7 -4.03 0.84 -24.43
C TYR A 7 -5.23 1.14 -23.51
N CYS A 8 -5.21 2.29 -22.85
CA CYS A 8 -6.30 2.67 -21.96
C CYS A 8 -7.61 2.86 -22.71
N LYS A 9 -7.54 3.28 -23.96
CA LYS A 9 -8.74 3.44 -24.76
C LYS A 9 -9.39 2.09 -25.11
N ARG A 10 -8.60 1.04 -25.14
CA ARG A 10 -9.14 -0.30 -25.44
C ARG A 10 -9.84 -0.91 -24.24
N ILE A 11 -9.46 -0.49 -23.05
CA ILE A 11 -10.05 -1.01 -21.83
C ILE A 11 -11.21 -0.08 -21.49
N ASN A 12 -12.41 -0.61 -21.55
CA ASN A 12 -13.54 0.26 -21.26
C ASN A 12 -13.63 0.54 -19.76
N ILE A 13 -14.37 1.59 -19.44
CA ILE A 13 -14.46 2.10 -18.08
C ILE A 13 -15.08 1.07 -17.13
N GLU A 14 -16.01 0.29 -17.62
CA GLU A 14 -16.63 -0.75 -16.80
C GLU A 14 -15.61 -1.80 -16.35
N THR A 15 -14.73 -2.19 -17.26
CA THR A 15 -13.69 -3.15 -16.93
C THR A 15 -12.77 -2.59 -15.86
N LEU A 16 -12.34 -1.33 -16.02
CA LEU A 16 -11.48 -0.68 -15.03
C LEU A 16 -12.16 -0.55 -13.67
N ASN A 17 -13.44 -0.19 -13.67
CA ASN A 17 -14.18 -0.06 -12.41
C ASN A 17 -14.36 -1.39 -11.71
N SER A 18 -14.60 -2.44 -12.48
CA SER A 18 -14.71 -3.79 -11.93
C SER A 18 -13.40 -4.23 -11.31
N LEU A 19 -12.29 -4.00 -12.02
CA LEU A 19 -10.97 -4.32 -11.50
C LEU A 19 -10.65 -3.48 -10.26
N LYS A 20 -11.00 -2.20 -10.27
CA LYS A 20 -10.80 -1.32 -9.13
C LYS A 20 -11.45 -1.90 -7.89
N ASN A 21 -12.72 -2.27 -7.99
CA ASN A 21 -13.46 -2.79 -6.86
C ASN A 21 -12.86 -4.11 -6.36
N ASN A 22 -12.45 -4.97 -7.28
CA ASN A 22 -11.84 -6.25 -6.91
C ASN A 22 -10.47 -6.06 -6.27
N ILE A 23 -9.70 -5.09 -6.76
CA ILE A 23 -8.40 -4.78 -6.17
C ILE A 23 -8.57 -4.27 -4.75
N ILE A 24 -9.52 -3.38 -4.53
CA ILE A 24 -9.81 -2.86 -3.20
C ILE A 24 -10.20 -4.00 -2.27
N GLU A 25 -11.04 -4.88 -2.76
CA GLU A 25 -11.48 -6.02 -1.94
C GLU A 25 -10.31 -6.87 -1.48
N LEU A 26 -9.41 -7.21 -2.38
CA LEU A 26 -8.28 -8.07 -2.06
C LEU A 26 -7.19 -7.34 -1.28
N ILE A 27 -6.76 -6.20 -1.78
CA ILE A 27 -5.63 -5.50 -1.17
C ILE A 27 -6.02 -4.86 0.15
N VAL A 28 -7.12 -4.12 0.16
CA VAL A 28 -7.48 -3.31 1.32
C VAL A 28 -8.31 -4.07 2.34
N ARG A 29 -9.39 -4.67 1.90
CA ARG A 29 -10.32 -5.34 2.84
C ARG A 29 -9.76 -6.65 3.36
N LYS A 30 -9.21 -7.47 2.48
CA LYS A 30 -8.60 -8.74 2.88
C LYS A 30 -7.17 -8.55 3.34
N LYS A 31 -6.67 -7.32 3.23
CA LYS A 31 -5.35 -6.93 3.74
C LYS A 31 -4.21 -7.75 3.16
N LYS A 32 -4.30 -8.01 1.86
CA LYS A 32 -3.21 -8.70 1.18
C LYS A 32 -1.93 -7.87 1.17
N TYR A 33 -2.03 -6.56 1.43
CA TYR A 33 -0.83 -5.72 1.54
C TYR A 33 0.08 -6.18 2.68
N ARG A 34 -0.44 -6.91 3.65
CA ARG A 34 0.36 -7.42 4.77
C ARG A 34 1.28 -8.57 4.36
N ASP A 35 0.98 -9.22 3.23
CA ASP A 35 1.77 -10.35 2.75
C ASP A 35 2.90 -9.81 1.89
N ARG A 36 4.11 -9.83 2.43
CA ARG A 36 5.27 -9.32 1.70
C ARG A 36 5.61 -10.13 0.45
N CYS A 37 5.09 -11.33 0.35
CA CYS A 37 5.32 -12.18 -0.81
C CYS A 37 4.26 -12.03 -1.89
N TYR A 38 3.19 -11.32 -1.59
CA TYR A 38 2.13 -11.09 -2.54
C TYR A 38 2.61 -10.07 -3.58
N ASN A 39 2.29 -10.30 -4.85
CA ASN A 39 2.76 -9.39 -5.90
C ASN A 39 1.69 -9.24 -6.98
N ILE A 40 2.00 -8.39 -7.97
CA ILE A 40 1.03 -8.09 -9.02
C ILE A 40 0.66 -9.32 -9.85
N ASN A 41 1.59 -10.27 -9.99
CA ASN A 41 1.30 -11.51 -10.72
C ASN A 41 0.24 -12.33 -10.00
N GLN A 42 0.36 -12.44 -8.68
CA GLN A 42 -0.63 -13.16 -7.90
C GLN A 42 -1.98 -12.46 -7.94
N LEU A 43 -1.95 -11.13 -7.85
CA LEU A 43 -3.18 -10.35 -7.94
C LEU A 43 -3.89 -10.57 -9.26
N SER A 44 -3.15 -10.56 -10.36
CA SER A 44 -3.75 -10.77 -11.68
C SER A 44 -4.34 -12.16 -11.81
N LYS A 45 -3.69 -13.16 -11.23
CA LYS A 45 -4.21 -14.52 -11.26
C LYS A 45 -5.51 -14.64 -10.47
N GLU A 46 -5.55 -14.03 -9.30
CA GLU A 46 -6.74 -14.10 -8.46
C GLU A 46 -7.92 -13.38 -9.10
N LEU A 47 -7.64 -12.31 -9.85
CA LEU A 47 -8.69 -11.56 -10.53
C LEU A 47 -8.96 -12.07 -11.94
N ASN A 48 -8.29 -13.16 -12.32
CA ASN A 48 -8.50 -13.81 -13.60
C ASN A 48 -8.26 -12.88 -14.77
N THR A 49 -7.17 -12.11 -14.70
CA THR A 49 -6.81 -11.15 -15.72
C THR A 49 -5.29 -11.18 -15.90
N ASN A 50 -4.71 -10.17 -16.52
CA ASN A 50 -3.26 -10.11 -16.70
C ASN A 50 -2.70 -8.85 -16.07
N THR A 51 -1.37 -8.81 -15.93
CA THR A 51 -0.72 -7.70 -15.24
C THR A 51 -0.88 -6.37 -15.98
N ARG A 52 -1.07 -6.41 -17.28
CA ARG A 52 -1.27 -5.18 -18.07
C ARG A 52 -2.53 -4.45 -17.65
N TYR A 53 -3.64 -5.19 -17.53
CA TYR A 53 -4.90 -4.58 -17.10
C TYR A 53 -4.81 -4.08 -15.68
N ILE A 54 -4.13 -4.83 -14.82
CA ILE A 54 -3.94 -4.41 -13.44
C ILE A 54 -3.12 -3.12 -13.39
N SER A 55 -2.00 -3.09 -14.12
CA SER A 55 -1.14 -1.89 -14.16
C SER A 55 -1.89 -0.68 -14.70
N ALA A 56 -2.69 -0.90 -15.75
CA ALA A 56 -3.49 0.18 -16.32
C ALA A 56 -4.48 0.73 -15.30
N THR A 57 -5.10 -0.15 -14.53
CA THR A 57 -6.05 0.26 -13.51
C THR A 57 -5.37 1.13 -12.46
N PHE A 58 -4.21 0.71 -11.97
CA PHE A 58 -3.48 1.51 -10.99
C PHE A 58 -3.11 2.88 -11.55
N ASN A 59 -2.62 2.93 -12.78
CA ASN A 59 -2.20 4.18 -13.38
C ASN A 59 -3.37 5.11 -13.67
N VAL A 60 -4.44 4.58 -14.21
CA VAL A 60 -5.58 5.41 -14.62
C VAL A 60 -6.39 5.88 -13.44
N ILE A 61 -6.69 5.00 -12.51
CA ILE A 61 -7.60 5.32 -11.42
C ILE A 61 -6.89 5.98 -10.25
N TRP A 62 -5.70 5.48 -9.89
CA TRP A 62 -5.00 5.97 -8.70
C TRP A 62 -3.70 6.71 -9.00
N ASN A 63 -3.34 6.83 -10.25
CA ASN A 63 -2.13 7.53 -10.67
C ASN A 63 -0.88 7.01 -9.93
N THR A 64 -0.78 5.70 -9.80
CA THR A 64 0.35 5.07 -9.11
C THR A 64 0.59 3.69 -9.72
N ASN A 65 1.49 2.93 -9.13
CA ASN A 65 1.68 1.54 -9.52
C ASN A 65 1.34 0.62 -8.34
N TYR A 66 1.47 -0.69 -8.57
CA TYR A 66 1.12 -1.67 -7.55
C TYR A 66 1.89 -1.42 -6.24
N ASN A 67 3.21 -1.24 -6.35
CA ASN A 67 4.04 -1.06 -5.16
C ASN A 67 3.68 0.20 -4.39
N GLY A 68 3.44 1.29 -5.10
CA GLY A 68 3.05 2.54 -4.46
C GLY A 68 1.73 2.42 -3.71
N TYR A 69 0.77 1.75 -4.35
CA TYR A 69 -0.54 1.56 -3.75
C TYR A 69 -0.46 0.70 -2.48
N VAL A 70 0.24 -0.43 -2.59
CA VAL A 70 0.37 -1.36 -1.47
C VAL A 70 1.15 -0.73 -0.32
N ASN A 71 2.25 -0.06 -0.63
CA ASN A 71 3.06 0.56 0.40
C ASN A 71 2.31 1.65 1.14
N LYS A 72 1.42 2.36 0.43
CA LYS A 72 0.57 3.37 1.08
C LYS A 72 -0.25 2.74 2.21
N TYR A 73 -0.89 1.62 1.95
CA TYR A 73 -1.72 0.97 2.97
C TYR A 73 -0.88 0.38 4.08
N ARG A 74 0.32 -0.12 3.74
CA ARG A 74 1.24 -0.60 4.77
C ARG A 74 1.63 0.52 5.72
N VAL A 75 1.94 1.70 5.17
CA VAL A 75 2.31 2.85 5.98
C VAL A 75 1.13 3.33 6.83
N LEU A 76 -0.07 3.35 6.26
CA LEU A 76 -1.24 3.80 7.01
C LEU A 76 -1.53 2.88 8.19
N GLU A 77 -1.35 1.57 8.02
CA GLU A 77 -1.51 0.66 9.13
C GLU A 77 -0.39 0.82 10.15
N ALA A 78 0.85 1.00 9.70
CA ALA A 78 1.96 1.24 10.60
C ALA A 78 1.71 2.48 11.43
N LYS A 79 1.17 3.53 10.81
CA LYS A 79 0.82 4.75 11.51
C LYS A 79 -0.13 4.46 12.67
N LYS A 80 -1.16 3.66 12.41
CA LYS A 80 -2.12 3.31 13.44
C LYS A 80 -1.46 2.55 14.60
N LEU A 81 -0.57 1.62 14.27
CA LEU A 81 0.14 0.86 15.29
C LEU A 81 1.03 1.76 16.14
N LEU A 82 1.69 2.71 15.50
CA LEU A 82 2.57 3.62 16.21
C LEU A 82 1.83 4.61 17.10
N MET A 83 0.58 4.90 16.78
CA MET A 83 -0.24 5.80 17.56
C MET A 83 -0.99 5.13 18.71
N ASP A 84 -1.16 3.81 18.62
CA ASP A 84 -1.98 3.09 19.58
C ASP A 84 -1.13 2.60 20.75
N LEU A 85 -1.47 3.07 21.94
CA LEU A 85 -0.73 2.68 23.15
C LEU A 85 -0.76 1.19 23.42
N LYS A 86 -1.79 0.49 22.93
CA LYS A 86 -1.86 -0.95 23.05
C LYS A 86 -0.68 -1.65 22.39
N PHE A 87 -0.13 -1.03 21.36
CA PHE A 87 0.97 -1.59 20.62
C PHE A 87 2.30 -0.89 20.90
N SER A 88 2.37 -0.13 21.99
CA SER A 88 3.59 0.60 22.33
C SER A 88 4.78 -0.31 22.61
N HIS A 89 4.50 -1.57 22.95
CA HIS A 89 5.56 -2.56 23.23
C HIS A 89 6.23 -3.09 21.96
N LEU A 90 5.62 -2.84 20.80
CA LEU A 90 6.19 -3.34 19.56
C LEU A 90 7.45 -2.57 19.17
N SER A 91 8.48 -3.29 18.76
CA SER A 91 9.66 -2.63 18.19
C SER A 91 9.32 -2.12 16.80
N MET A 92 10.19 -1.27 16.27
CA MET A 92 10.02 -0.78 14.92
C MET A 92 10.02 -1.95 13.92
N GLU A 93 10.87 -2.95 14.18
CA GLU A 93 10.93 -4.14 13.34
C GLU A 93 9.61 -4.91 13.38
N ASP A 94 9.04 -5.08 14.57
CA ASP A 94 7.75 -5.74 14.70
C ASP A 94 6.69 -5.03 13.87
N VAL A 95 6.73 -3.72 13.85
CA VAL A 95 5.74 -2.91 13.12
C VAL A 95 5.85 -3.14 11.63
N TRP A 96 7.08 -2.99 11.06
CA TRP A 96 7.16 -3.08 9.60
C TRP A 96 6.98 -4.53 9.11
N ILE A 97 7.31 -5.52 9.92
CA ILE A 97 7.03 -6.91 9.57
C ILE A 97 5.51 -7.15 9.56
N LYS A 98 4.84 -6.67 10.59
CA LYS A 98 3.40 -6.89 10.72
C LYS A 98 2.61 -6.30 9.57
N VAL A 99 3.03 -5.15 9.07
CA VAL A 99 2.28 -4.50 7.99
C VAL A 99 2.70 -4.97 6.60
N GLY A 100 3.75 -5.80 6.50
CA GLY A 100 4.08 -6.44 5.23
C GLY A 100 5.31 -5.96 4.51
N PHE A 101 6.11 -5.10 5.10
CA PHE A 101 7.35 -4.67 4.46
C PHE A 101 8.40 -5.78 4.53
N SER A 102 9.24 -5.85 3.52
CA SER A 102 10.28 -6.87 3.45
C SER A 102 11.56 -6.51 4.18
N ASN A 103 11.81 -5.21 4.34
CA ASN A 103 13.01 -4.77 5.03
C ASN A 103 12.80 -3.38 5.60
N ARG A 104 13.72 -3.01 6.47
CA ARG A 104 13.66 -1.75 7.19
C ARG A 104 13.73 -0.54 6.26
N GLN A 105 14.61 -0.61 5.27
CA GLN A 105 14.85 0.52 4.38
C GLN A 105 13.61 0.90 3.59
N SER A 106 12.91 -0.10 3.05
CA SER A 106 11.69 0.14 2.32
C SER A 106 10.64 0.79 3.20
N PHE A 107 10.52 0.31 4.43
CA PHE A 107 9.57 0.88 5.39
C PHE A 107 9.90 2.33 5.70
N PHE A 108 11.15 2.61 6.06
CA PHE A 108 11.55 3.97 6.43
C PHE A 108 11.34 4.94 5.27
N LYS A 109 11.74 4.53 4.07
CA LYS A 109 11.60 5.38 2.90
C LYS A 109 10.13 5.67 2.59
N SER A 110 9.30 4.63 2.58
CA SER A 110 7.88 4.80 2.28
C SER A 110 7.18 5.64 3.33
N PHE A 111 7.49 5.39 4.59
CA PHE A 111 6.87 6.12 5.69
C PHE A 111 7.22 7.60 5.61
N LYS A 112 8.50 7.90 5.44
CA LYS A 112 8.93 9.29 5.38
C LYS A 112 8.34 10.01 4.17
N THR A 113 8.27 9.33 3.03
CA THR A 113 7.70 9.93 1.83
C THR A 113 6.23 10.29 2.04
N LEU A 114 5.48 9.41 2.69
CA LEU A 114 4.04 9.64 2.87
C LEU A 114 3.75 10.56 4.05
N MET A 115 4.47 10.39 5.15
CA MET A 115 4.16 11.09 6.40
C MET A 115 4.99 12.35 6.62
N GLY A 116 6.09 12.52 5.89
CA GLY A 116 6.96 13.68 6.04
C GLY A 116 7.98 13.57 7.16
N VAL A 117 7.87 12.58 8.03
CA VAL A 117 8.81 12.35 9.11
C VAL A 117 9.12 10.87 9.21
N SER A 118 10.21 10.52 9.88
CA SER A 118 10.57 9.11 10.04
C SER A 118 9.58 8.42 10.98
N PRO A 119 9.49 7.10 10.92
CA PRO A 119 8.62 6.36 11.82
C PRO A 119 8.98 6.61 13.29
N LYS A 120 10.26 6.71 13.58
CA LYS A 120 10.73 6.95 14.95
C LYS A 120 10.28 8.31 15.45
N GLN A 121 10.45 9.33 14.62
CA GLN A 121 10.00 10.68 14.98
C GLN A 121 8.50 10.74 15.16
N PHE A 122 7.79 10.05 14.28
CA PHE A 122 6.33 10.01 14.37
C PHE A 122 5.89 9.39 15.68
N LYS A 123 6.51 8.28 16.06
CA LYS A 123 6.19 7.61 17.31
C LYS A 123 6.45 8.53 18.51
N LEU A 124 7.59 9.20 18.52
CA LEU A 124 7.94 10.10 19.61
C LEU A 124 6.95 11.26 19.71
N GLN A 125 6.54 11.82 18.58
CA GLN A 125 5.61 12.94 18.58
C GLN A 125 4.23 12.57 19.07
N ASN A 126 3.81 11.34 18.80
CA ASN A 126 2.44 10.94 19.09
C ASN A 126 2.26 10.14 20.37
N GLN A 127 3.34 9.59 20.90
CA GLN A 127 3.27 8.87 22.17
C GLN A 127 3.90 9.66 23.32
N ALA A 128 4.45 10.80 23.00
CA ALA A 128 5.01 11.66 23.99
C ALA A 128 3.88 12.47 24.53
N PRO A 129 3.38 12.12 25.53
CA PRO A 129 2.24 12.74 25.90
C PRO A 129 2.36 13.99 26.47
N SER A 130 2.02 14.36 26.41
CA SER A 130 1.87 15.10 26.93
C SER A 130 2.52 15.72 27.67
N LYS A 131 2.97 15.85 27.77
CA LYS A 131 3.60 16.40 28.34
C LYS A 131 3.11 17.50 28.57
N GLU A 132 2.41 17.67 28.57
CA GLU A 132 1.96 18.53 28.74
C GLU A 132 1.44 18.59 29.12
#